data_64ed688bc118c4f7606eba687c0f1841
#
_entry.id   64ed688bc118c4f7606eba687c0f1841
#
_cell.length_a   1.000
_cell.length_b   1.000
_cell.length_c   1.000
_cell.angle_alpha   90.00
_cell.angle_beta   90.00
_cell.angle_gamma   90.00
#
_symmetry.space_group_name_H-M   'P 1'
#
loop_
_entity.id
_entity.type
_entity.pdbx_description
1 polymer ?
#
loop_
_entity_poly.entity_id
_entity_poly.type
_entity_poly.pdbx_seq_one_letter_code
_entity_poly.pdbx_strand_id
1 'polypeptide(L)' 'MSTFVTWRTVENNGNSESVSIASHTTRQAAMSYLENIAKKYKTEVKFLKGTEFGGDPAIWAWHVQVGNVTYANTEEG' A
#
# COMPACT_ATOMS: atom_id res chain seq x y z
N MET A 1 -4.02 16.76 -11.34
CA MET A 1 -4.29 15.33 -11.41
C MET A 1 -3.54 14.61 -10.32
N SER A 2 -4.20 13.68 -9.65
CA SER A 2 -3.56 12.90 -8.61
C SER A 2 -2.86 11.68 -9.20
N THR A 3 -1.73 11.33 -8.63
CA THR A 3 -1.01 10.11 -8.93
C THR A 3 -1.08 9.22 -7.69
N PHE A 4 -1.28 7.94 -7.90
CA PHE A 4 -1.32 6.97 -6.81
C PHE A 4 -0.06 6.15 -6.86
N VAL A 5 0.61 6.03 -5.72
CA VAL A 5 1.92 5.35 -5.66
C VAL A 5 1.81 4.17 -4.71
N THR A 6 2.33 3.03 -5.15
CA THR A 6 2.42 1.84 -4.30
C THR A 6 3.80 1.79 -3.67
N TRP A 7 3.83 1.66 -2.35
CA TRP A 7 5.05 1.58 -1.57
C TRP A 7 5.25 0.18 -1.01
N ARG A 8 6.49 -0.23 -0.97
CA ARG A 8 6.90 -1.45 -0.30
C ARG A 8 7.71 -1.05 0.93
N THR A 9 7.23 -1.40 2.10
CA THR A 9 7.88 -1.10 3.36
C THR A 9 8.39 -2.39 3.98
N VAL A 10 9.68 -2.43 4.28
CA VAL A 10 10.31 -3.57 4.95
C VAL A 10 10.67 -3.16 6.36
N GLU A 11 10.21 -3.92 7.34
CA GLU A 11 10.50 -3.67 8.73
C GLU A 11 11.56 -4.66 9.21
N ASN A 12 12.63 -4.14 9.81
CA ASN A 12 13.77 -4.95 10.19
C ASN A 12 14.38 -4.40 11.48
N ASN A 13 14.28 -5.16 12.57
CA ASN A 13 14.86 -4.80 13.88
C ASN A 13 14.45 -3.41 14.38
N GLY A 14 13.16 -3.07 14.23
CA GLY A 14 12.66 -1.77 14.66
C GLY A 14 12.87 -0.64 13.68
N ASN A 15 13.57 -0.89 12.57
CA ASN A 15 13.75 0.06 11.49
C ASN A 15 12.82 -0.29 10.34
N SER A 16 12.26 0.72 9.68
CA SER A 16 11.45 0.49 8.49
C SER A 16 11.99 1.30 7.34
N GLU A 17 11.94 0.73 6.15
CA GLU A 17 12.42 1.34 4.93
C GLU A 17 11.35 1.20 3.86
N SER A 18 10.98 2.32 3.25
CA SER A 18 9.92 2.36 2.24
C SER A 18 10.50 2.76 0.89
N VAL A 19 10.09 2.02 -0.15
CA VAL A 19 10.51 2.28 -1.52
C VAL A 19 9.25 2.27 -2.38
N SER A 20 9.13 3.26 -3.28
CA SER A 20 8.05 3.26 -4.26
C SER A 20 8.33 2.23 -5.34
N ILE A 21 7.35 1.40 -5.64
CA ILE A 21 7.52 0.31 -6.60
C ILE A 21 6.64 0.45 -7.85
N ALA A 22 5.60 1.28 -7.79
CA ALA A 22 4.71 1.49 -8.93
C ALA A 22 3.97 2.80 -8.79
N SER A 23 3.54 3.35 -9.94
CA SER A 23 2.71 4.55 -10.00
C SER A 23 1.49 4.27 -10.85
N HIS A 24 0.37 4.88 -10.50
CA HIS A 24 -0.90 4.67 -11.18
C HIS A 24 -1.62 6.00 -11.36
N THR A 25 -2.43 6.10 -12.40
CA THR A 25 -3.20 7.31 -12.68
C THR A 25 -4.59 7.29 -12.07
N THR A 26 -5.07 6.14 -11.62
CA THR A 26 -6.39 6.00 -11.00
C THR A 26 -6.31 5.20 -9.71
N ARG A 27 -7.25 5.48 -8.81
CA ARG A 27 -7.40 4.73 -7.56
C ARG A 27 -7.64 3.24 -7.84
N GLN A 28 -8.48 2.95 -8.84
CA GLN A 28 -8.82 1.57 -9.19
C GLN A 28 -7.59 0.79 -9.63
N ALA A 29 -6.72 1.39 -10.45
CA ALA A 29 -5.48 0.74 -10.88
C ALA A 29 -4.56 0.45 -9.69
N ALA A 30 -4.47 1.38 -8.75
CA ALA A 30 -3.66 1.20 -7.55
C ALA A 30 -4.20 0.04 -6.68
N MET A 31 -5.51 -0.03 -6.51
CA MET A 31 -6.15 -1.11 -5.75
C MET A 31 -5.97 -2.46 -6.44
N SER A 32 -6.11 -2.50 -7.78
CA SER A 32 -5.89 -3.72 -8.54
C SER A 32 -4.46 -4.23 -8.39
N TYR A 33 -3.52 -3.31 -8.33
CA TYR A 33 -2.12 -3.66 -8.11
C TYR A 33 -1.91 -4.36 -6.76
N LEU A 34 -2.53 -3.83 -5.69
CA LEU A 34 -2.49 -4.47 -4.38
C LEU A 34 -3.14 -5.85 -4.39
N GLU A 35 -4.27 -5.98 -5.07
CA GLU A 35 -4.97 -7.26 -5.19
C GLU A 35 -4.11 -8.30 -5.90
N ASN A 36 -3.37 -7.90 -6.92
CA ASN A 36 -2.46 -8.80 -7.63
C ASN A 36 -1.30 -9.25 -6.74
N ILE A 37 -0.78 -8.35 -5.92
CA ILE A 37 0.25 -8.71 -4.93
C ILE A 37 -0.31 -9.71 -3.93
N ALA A 38 -1.52 -9.48 -3.45
CA ALA A 38 -2.17 -10.38 -2.49
C ALA A 38 -2.34 -11.77 -3.09
N LYS A 39 -2.76 -11.87 -4.34
CA LYS A 39 -2.90 -13.16 -5.04
C LYS A 39 -1.57 -13.87 -5.18
N LYS A 40 -0.53 -13.13 -5.53
CA LYS A 40 0.82 -13.68 -5.72
C LYS A 40 1.33 -14.35 -4.45
N TYR A 41 1.06 -13.75 -3.30
CA TYR A 41 1.53 -14.25 -2.00
C TYR A 41 0.46 -15.01 -1.23
N LYS A 42 -0.66 -15.34 -1.87
CA LYS A 42 -1.76 -16.12 -1.29
C LYS A 42 -2.31 -15.51 -0.01
N THR A 43 -2.49 -14.21 -0.04
CA THR A 43 -3.07 -13.44 1.07
C THR A 43 -4.17 -12.55 0.51
N GLU A 44 -4.62 -11.58 1.28
CA GLU A 44 -5.69 -10.68 0.86
C GLU A 44 -5.38 -9.24 1.26
N VAL A 45 -6.00 -8.30 0.56
CA VAL A 45 -5.92 -6.89 0.88
C VAL A 45 -6.75 -6.64 2.14
N LYS A 46 -6.15 -6.00 3.13
CA LYS A 46 -6.81 -5.71 4.40
C LYS A 46 -6.97 -4.22 4.60
N PHE A 47 -8.04 -3.85 5.28
CA PHE A 47 -8.30 -2.46 5.64
C PHE A 47 -7.87 -2.24 7.09
N LEU A 48 -6.98 -1.27 7.30
CA LEU A 48 -6.52 -0.91 8.64
C LEU A 48 -7.39 0.21 9.19
N LYS A 49 -8.37 -0.15 9.99
CA LYS A 49 -9.33 0.79 10.57
C LYS A 49 -8.66 1.60 11.67
N GLY A 50 -8.98 2.89 11.71
CA GLY A 50 -8.53 3.77 12.78
C GLY A 50 -7.11 4.31 12.63
N THR A 51 -6.55 4.23 11.44
CA THR A 51 -5.24 4.86 11.21
C THR A 51 -5.39 6.38 11.26
N GLU A 52 -4.46 7.02 11.96
CA GLU A 52 -4.47 8.48 12.17
C GLU A 52 -3.41 9.20 11.36
N PHE A 53 -2.87 8.56 10.34
CA PHE A 53 -1.92 9.21 9.46
C PHE A 53 -2.63 10.24 8.59
N GLY A 54 -1.94 11.30 8.23
CA GLY A 54 -2.46 12.28 7.30
C GLY A 54 -2.76 11.65 5.95
N GLY A 55 -3.69 12.21 5.20
CA GLY A 55 -4.08 11.73 3.88
C GLY A 55 -5.43 11.06 3.85
N ASP A 56 -5.78 10.48 2.70
CA ASP A 56 -7.06 9.83 2.48
C ASP A 56 -7.03 8.38 2.98
N PRO A 57 -7.74 8.05 4.07
CA PRO A 57 -7.74 6.70 4.61
C PRO A 57 -8.32 5.66 3.64
N ALA A 58 -9.10 6.10 2.66
CA ALA A 58 -9.61 5.19 1.64
C ALA A 58 -8.51 4.65 0.72
N ILE A 59 -7.35 5.26 0.75
CA ILE A 59 -6.21 4.84 -0.07
C ILE A 59 -5.21 4.03 0.76
N TRP A 60 -4.56 4.68 1.71
CA TRP A 60 -3.44 4.06 2.40
C TRP A 60 -3.84 3.14 3.55
N ALA A 61 -5.09 3.16 3.95
CA ALA A 61 -5.60 2.21 4.93
C ALA A 61 -5.71 0.80 4.35
N TRP A 62 -5.79 0.66 3.03
CA TRP A 62 -5.77 -0.63 2.37
C TRP A 62 -4.32 -1.07 2.18
N HIS A 63 -4.00 -2.27 2.62
CA HIS A 63 -2.64 -2.78 2.57
C HIS A 63 -2.59 -4.29 2.40
N VAL A 64 -1.44 -4.77 1.96
CA VAL A 64 -1.13 -6.20 1.89
C VAL A 64 0.11 -6.43 2.74
N GLN A 65 0.04 -7.36 3.66
CA GLN A 65 1.18 -7.69 4.51
C GLN A 65 1.67 -9.11 4.24
N VAL A 66 2.97 -9.23 3.97
CA VAL A 66 3.63 -10.50 3.71
C VAL A 66 4.85 -10.57 4.62
N GLY A 67 4.71 -11.26 5.76
CA GLY A 67 5.77 -11.30 6.76
C GLY A 67 6.09 -9.91 7.30
N ASN A 68 7.33 -9.48 7.15
CA ASN A 68 7.76 -8.15 7.59
C ASN A 68 7.67 -7.09 6.49
N VAL A 69 7.02 -7.40 5.38
CA VAL A 69 6.87 -6.50 4.25
C VAL A 69 5.42 -6.06 4.13
N THR A 70 5.20 -4.76 3.99
CA THR A 70 3.87 -4.18 3.82
C THR A 70 3.82 -3.41 2.51
N TYR A 71 2.75 -3.63 1.74
CA TYR A 71 2.48 -2.90 0.50
C TYR A 71 1.27 -2.03 0.74
N ALA A 72 1.39 -0.74 0.44
CA ALA A 72 0.29 0.21 0.62
C ALA A 72 0.36 1.29 -0.44
N ASN A 73 -0.77 1.93 -0.70
CA ASN A 73 -0.85 3.01 -1.68
C ASN A 73 -0.96 4.35 -0.98
N THR A 74 -0.39 5.38 -1.60
CA THR A 74 -0.60 6.76 -1.20
C THR A 74 -1.08 7.56 -2.41
N GLU A 75 -1.75 8.67 -2.14
CA GLU A 75 -2.13 9.61 -3.17
C GLU A 75 -1.14 10.77 -3.17
N GLU A 76 -0.52 11.01 -4.32
CA GLU A 76 0.47 12.06 -4.50
C GLU A 76 -0.08 13.15 -5.42
N GLY A 77 0.05 14.36 -5.01
CA GLY A 77 -0.20 15.50 -5.81
C GLY A 77 -1.47 16.06 -6.05
#